data_814b0dffb70bd2305cb5055fa3f80cf8
#
_entry.id   814b0dffb70bd2305cb5055fa3f80cf8
#
_cell.length_a   1.000
_cell.length_b   1.000
_cell.length_c   1.000
_cell.angle_alpha   90.00
_cell.angle_beta   90.00
_cell.angle_gamma   90.00
#
_symmetry.space_group_name_H-M   'P 1'
#
loop_
_entity.id
_entity.type
_entity.pdbx_description
1 polymer ?
#
loop_
_entity_poly.entity_id
_entity_poly.type
_entity_poly.pdbx_seq_one_letter_code
_entity_poly.pdbx_strand_id
1 'polypeptide(L)'
;MANSASDPNVETVERFIKAPAAAIFAIVADPARHHEIDGSGTVQGVRAEPSASSTPLTLGSTFDMKMKMGLPYTMVNTVVEFEPDRVIAWQPRPDNGVLAALIGGRIWRYELTPQDGGTLVRESWDIRQEKIPAVMLKPMRKSTRDAMATTLGRLEQVVAK
;
A
#
# COMPACT_ATOMS: atom_id res chain seq x y z
N MET A 1 -11.43 -26.64 -9.99
CA MET A 1 -11.01 -25.73 -8.89
C MET A 1 -9.54 -25.47 -9.08
N ALA A 2 -9.21 -24.32 -9.62
CA ALA A 2 -7.81 -23.93 -9.76
C ALA A 2 -7.28 -23.58 -8.36
N ASN A 3 -6.47 -24.46 -7.79
CA ASN A 3 -5.62 -24.16 -6.68
C ASN A 3 -4.56 -23.19 -7.21
N SER A 4 -4.85 -21.88 -7.14
CA SER A 4 -3.85 -20.86 -7.43
C SER A 4 -2.78 -21.02 -6.37
N ALA A 5 -1.72 -21.72 -6.72
CA ALA A 5 -0.54 -21.76 -5.88
C ALA A 5 -0.13 -20.31 -5.63
N SER A 6 -0.19 -19.86 -4.39
CA SER A 6 0.20 -18.50 -4.03
C SER A 6 1.65 -18.30 -4.45
N ASP A 7 1.91 -17.26 -5.25
CA ASP A 7 3.27 -16.91 -5.67
C ASP A 7 4.12 -16.71 -4.42
N PRO A 8 5.25 -17.43 -4.26
CA PRO A 8 6.09 -17.33 -3.08
C PRO A 8 6.69 -15.92 -2.87
N ASN A 9 6.60 -15.06 -3.89
CA ASN A 9 7.08 -13.67 -3.86
C ASN A 9 5.96 -12.65 -3.66
N VAL A 10 4.74 -13.10 -3.37
CA VAL A 10 3.59 -12.22 -3.10
C VAL A 10 2.94 -12.64 -1.79
N GLU A 11 2.88 -11.71 -0.83
CA GLU A 11 2.05 -11.86 0.36
C GLU A 11 0.73 -11.14 0.13
N THR A 12 -0.35 -11.75 0.55
CA THR A 12 -1.69 -11.20 0.38
C THR A 12 -2.52 -11.36 1.64
N VAL A 13 -3.26 -10.32 1.99
CA VAL A 13 -4.25 -10.31 3.06
C VAL A 13 -5.58 -9.82 2.52
N GLU A 14 -6.67 -10.41 2.95
CA GLU A 14 -8.02 -10.02 2.55
C GLU A 14 -8.87 -9.67 3.77
N ARG A 15 -9.79 -8.71 3.57
CA ARG A 15 -10.81 -8.38 4.56
C ARG A 15 -12.09 -7.94 3.86
N PHE A 16 -13.22 -8.50 4.29
CA PHE A 16 -14.52 -7.95 3.90
C PHE A 16 -14.86 -6.75 4.78
N ILE A 17 -15.14 -5.61 4.14
CA ILE A 17 -15.50 -4.36 4.81
C ILE A 17 -16.92 -3.98 4.39
N LYS A 18 -17.78 -3.69 5.37
CA LYS A 18 -19.18 -3.29 5.13
C LYS A 18 -19.27 -1.83 4.69
N ALA A 19 -18.70 -1.53 3.53
CA ALA A 19 -18.71 -0.20 2.93
C ALA A 19 -18.64 -0.31 1.40
N PRO A 20 -19.15 0.70 0.68
CA PRO A 20 -18.99 0.77 -0.78
C PRO A 20 -17.52 0.86 -1.19
N ALA A 21 -17.15 0.26 -2.32
CA ALA A 21 -15.80 0.31 -2.84
C ALA A 21 -15.30 1.74 -3.04
N ALA A 22 -16.14 2.65 -3.52
CA ALA A 22 -15.78 4.07 -3.69
C ALA A 22 -15.36 4.76 -2.38
N ALA A 23 -16.03 4.47 -1.27
CA ALA A 23 -15.69 5.05 0.03
C ALA A 23 -14.33 4.53 0.53
N ILE A 24 -14.07 3.24 0.36
CA ILE A 24 -12.79 2.61 0.70
C ILE A 24 -11.68 3.14 -0.19
N PHE A 25 -11.93 3.19 -1.50
CA PHE A 25 -10.97 3.66 -2.49
C PHE A 25 -10.55 5.12 -2.24
N ALA A 26 -11.48 5.98 -1.86
CA ALA A 26 -11.20 7.38 -1.53
C ALA A 26 -10.20 7.54 -0.38
N ILE A 27 -10.14 6.58 0.55
CA ILE A 27 -9.16 6.58 1.64
C ILE A 27 -7.80 6.06 1.14
N VAL A 28 -7.81 4.93 0.45
CA VAL A 28 -6.57 4.27 -0.02
C VAL A 28 -5.87 5.10 -1.09
N ALA A 29 -6.63 5.79 -1.94
CA ALA A 29 -6.10 6.65 -3.00
C ALA A 29 -5.71 8.06 -2.52
N ASP A 30 -5.84 8.35 -1.24
CA ASP A 30 -5.44 9.64 -0.65
C ASP A 30 -4.18 9.46 0.22
N PRO A 31 -2.99 9.84 -0.27
CA PRO A 31 -1.75 9.70 0.49
C PRO A 31 -1.76 10.45 1.83
N ALA A 32 -2.51 11.56 1.93
CA ALA A 32 -2.63 12.33 3.16
C ALA A 32 -3.28 11.53 4.30
N ARG A 33 -4.06 10.51 3.94
CA ARG A 33 -4.78 9.64 4.88
C ARG A 33 -4.06 8.32 5.19
N HIS A 34 -2.95 8.01 4.53
CA HIS A 34 -2.25 6.74 4.75
C HIS A 34 -1.80 6.56 6.20
N HIS A 35 -1.44 7.64 6.91
CA HIS A 35 -1.08 7.56 8.33
C HIS A 35 -2.23 7.11 9.23
N GLU A 36 -3.49 7.29 8.82
CA GLU A 36 -4.67 6.86 9.57
C GLU A 36 -4.85 5.34 9.54
N ILE A 37 -4.40 4.71 8.45
CA ILE A 37 -4.60 3.27 8.19
C ILE A 37 -3.32 2.44 8.33
N ASP A 38 -2.14 3.04 8.36
CA ASP A 38 -0.87 2.34 8.39
C ASP A 38 -0.72 1.39 9.58
N GLY A 39 -0.74 0.09 9.31
CA GLY A 39 -0.57 -0.97 10.31
C GLY A 39 0.89 -1.25 10.67
N SER A 40 1.85 -0.73 9.90
CA SER A 40 3.28 -0.91 10.18
C SER A 40 3.81 0.02 11.28
N GLY A 41 3.13 1.15 11.51
CA GLY A 41 3.57 2.20 12.41
C GLY A 41 4.77 3.01 11.90
N THR A 42 5.16 2.83 10.64
CA THR A 42 6.32 3.52 10.04
C THR A 42 5.94 4.76 9.25
N VAL A 43 4.70 4.87 8.79
CA VAL A 43 4.21 6.02 8.02
C VAL A 43 3.91 7.19 8.94
N GLN A 44 4.56 8.33 8.69
CA GLN A 44 4.41 9.56 9.48
C GLN A 44 3.55 10.62 8.76
N GLY A 45 3.19 10.39 7.51
CA GLY A 45 2.40 11.28 6.67
C GLY A 45 3.09 11.62 5.35
N VAL A 46 2.49 12.51 4.57
CA VAL A 46 3.06 12.99 3.31
C VAL A 46 4.07 14.12 3.54
N ARG A 47 5.04 14.22 2.65
CA ARG A 47 6.04 15.31 2.67
C ARG A 47 5.49 16.63 2.17
N ALA A 48 4.38 16.63 1.44
CA ALA A 48 3.82 17.82 0.82
C ALA A 48 3.36 18.84 1.88
N GLU A 49 3.67 20.11 1.63
CA GLU A 49 3.10 21.24 2.35
C GLU A 49 1.55 21.22 2.24
N PRO A 50 0.83 21.76 3.23
CA PRO A 50 -0.64 21.77 3.23
C PRO A 50 -1.29 22.48 2.03
N SER A 51 -0.50 23.18 1.23
CA SER A 51 -0.93 23.90 0.03
C SER A 51 -0.83 23.10 -1.27
N ALA A 52 -0.22 21.92 -1.25
CA ALA A 52 -0.31 21.05 -2.40
C ALA A 52 -1.75 20.55 -2.50
N SER A 53 -2.52 21.13 -3.41
CA SER A 53 -3.86 20.69 -3.74
C SER A 53 -3.89 19.18 -3.81
N SER A 54 -4.86 18.58 -3.13
CA SER A 54 -5.12 17.14 -3.19
C SER A 54 -5.57 16.78 -4.61
N THR A 55 -4.62 16.79 -5.55
CA THR A 55 -4.87 16.27 -6.89
C THR A 55 -5.08 14.77 -6.74
N PRO A 56 -6.22 14.25 -7.18
CA PRO A 56 -6.47 12.83 -7.12
C PRO A 56 -5.35 12.05 -7.80
N LEU A 57 -4.90 10.96 -7.20
CA LEU A 57 -3.91 10.08 -7.81
C LEU A 57 -4.46 9.51 -9.12
N THR A 58 -3.58 9.38 -10.08
CA THR A 58 -3.81 8.70 -11.36
C THR A 58 -2.61 7.84 -11.70
N LEU A 59 -2.69 7.06 -12.76
CA LEU A 59 -1.54 6.29 -13.23
C LEU A 59 -0.35 7.23 -13.51
N GLY A 60 0.82 6.87 -12.97
CA GLY A 60 2.05 7.64 -13.10
C GLY A 60 2.20 8.79 -12.08
N SER A 61 1.18 9.09 -11.28
CA SER A 61 1.30 10.05 -10.19
C SER A 61 2.40 9.64 -9.22
N THR A 62 3.10 10.62 -8.65
CA THR A 62 4.09 10.39 -7.59
C THR A 62 3.64 11.10 -6.31
N PHE A 63 3.93 10.48 -5.18
CA PHE A 63 3.74 11.09 -3.88
C PHE A 63 4.85 10.67 -2.92
N ASP A 64 5.30 11.62 -2.12
CA ASP A 64 6.33 11.39 -1.12
C ASP A 64 5.70 10.99 0.20
N MET A 65 6.30 10.02 0.87
CA MET A 65 5.84 9.56 2.17
C MET A 65 6.97 9.63 3.17
N LYS A 66 6.73 10.37 4.27
CA LYS A 66 7.64 10.42 5.40
C LYS A 66 7.51 9.13 6.20
N MET A 67 8.62 8.46 6.37
CA MET A 67 8.71 7.20 7.10
C MET A 67 9.66 7.35 8.29
N LYS A 68 9.45 6.52 9.30
CA LYS A 68 10.35 6.42 10.45
C LYS A 68 10.53 4.97 10.85
N MET A 69 11.76 4.51 10.78
CA MET A 69 12.18 3.20 11.29
C MET A 69 13.52 3.42 12.01
N GLY A 70 13.45 3.87 13.27
CA GLY A 70 14.61 4.39 13.98
C GLY A 70 14.96 5.80 13.52
N LEU A 71 15.56 5.95 12.34
CA LEU A 71 15.84 7.24 11.71
C LEU A 71 14.72 7.61 10.70
N PRO A 72 14.41 8.92 10.55
CA PRO A 72 13.46 9.37 9.53
C PRO A 72 14.06 9.23 8.13
N TYR A 73 13.22 8.82 7.16
CA TYR A 73 13.57 8.76 5.74
C TYR A 73 12.34 9.05 4.89
N THR A 74 12.56 9.34 3.62
CA THR A 74 11.48 9.59 2.66
C THR A 74 11.47 8.53 1.58
N MET A 75 10.27 8.07 1.25
CA MET A 75 10.02 7.18 0.11
C MET A 75 9.20 7.94 -0.93
N VAL A 76 9.65 7.88 -2.18
CA VAL A 76 8.89 8.35 -3.34
C VAL A 76 8.11 7.19 -3.90
N ASN A 77 6.79 7.32 -3.94
CA ASN A 77 5.89 6.29 -4.44
C ASN A 77 5.39 6.70 -5.82
N THR A 78 5.48 5.79 -6.78
CA THR A 78 4.92 5.97 -8.13
C THR A 78 3.71 5.06 -8.30
N VAL A 79 2.58 5.62 -8.71
CA VAL A 79 1.39 4.82 -9.02
C VAL A 79 1.62 4.06 -10.32
N VAL A 80 1.62 2.74 -10.23
CA VAL A 80 1.94 1.82 -11.35
C VAL A 80 0.71 1.08 -11.88
N GLU A 81 -0.39 1.07 -11.13
CA GLU A 81 -1.68 0.54 -11.55
C GLU A 81 -2.79 1.42 -10.95
N PHE A 82 -3.79 1.77 -11.75
CA PHE A 82 -4.88 2.61 -11.28
C PHE A 82 -6.16 2.33 -12.08
N GLU A 83 -7.19 1.88 -11.38
CA GLU A 83 -8.55 1.73 -11.88
C GLU A 83 -9.51 2.23 -10.79
N PRO A 84 -10.23 3.34 -11.00
CA PRO A 84 -11.08 3.96 -9.98
C PRO A 84 -12.00 2.94 -9.30
N ASP A 85 -12.06 3.01 -7.99
CA ASP A 85 -12.89 2.18 -7.11
C ASP A 85 -12.61 0.66 -7.17
N ARG A 86 -11.54 0.25 -7.88
CA ARG A 86 -11.20 -1.17 -8.07
C ARG A 86 -9.77 -1.51 -7.74
N VAL A 87 -8.81 -0.78 -8.29
CA VAL A 87 -7.39 -1.13 -8.13
C VAL A 87 -6.54 0.12 -8.01
N ILE A 88 -5.63 0.11 -7.05
CA ILE A 88 -4.51 1.03 -6.99
C ILE A 88 -3.26 0.29 -6.54
N ALA A 89 -2.15 0.53 -7.21
CA ALA A 89 -0.85 0.01 -6.80
C ALA A 89 0.23 1.07 -6.96
N TRP A 90 1.18 1.07 -6.05
CA TRP A 90 2.35 1.95 -6.13
C TRP A 90 3.63 1.22 -5.79
N GLN A 91 4.71 1.74 -6.35
CA GLN A 91 6.06 1.25 -6.14
C GLN A 91 6.89 2.30 -5.39
N PRO A 92 7.22 2.04 -4.12
CA PRO A 92 8.08 2.94 -3.34
C PRO A 92 9.55 2.77 -3.73
N ARG A 93 10.26 3.89 -3.75
CA ARG A 93 11.72 3.95 -3.88
C ARG A 93 12.28 5.00 -2.91
N PRO A 94 13.47 4.79 -2.30
CA PRO A 94 14.12 5.84 -1.54
C PRO A 94 14.36 7.09 -2.40
N ASP A 95 14.25 8.27 -1.80
CA ASP A 95 14.55 9.53 -2.49
C ASP A 95 16.06 9.73 -2.74
N ASN A 96 16.90 8.98 -2.04
CA ASN A 96 18.34 8.95 -2.26
C ASN A 96 18.69 8.06 -3.45
N GLY A 97 19.27 8.63 -4.51
CA GLY A 97 19.57 7.93 -5.76
C GLY A 97 20.53 6.73 -5.60
N VAL A 98 21.50 6.80 -4.70
CA VAL A 98 22.44 5.68 -4.43
C VAL A 98 21.69 4.53 -3.78
N LEU A 99 20.85 4.82 -2.77
CA LEU A 99 20.07 3.82 -2.08
C LEU A 99 18.98 3.24 -3.01
N ALA A 100 18.35 4.07 -3.84
CA ALA A 100 17.37 3.64 -4.84
C ALA A 100 17.96 2.73 -5.93
N ALA A 101 19.29 2.79 -6.14
CA ALA A 101 19.97 1.86 -7.05
C ALA A 101 20.10 0.44 -6.45
N LEU A 102 20.11 0.32 -5.13
CA LEU A 102 20.33 -0.93 -4.39
C LEU A 102 19.04 -1.58 -3.90
N ILE A 103 18.06 -0.78 -3.52
CA ILE A 103 16.76 -1.25 -2.98
C ILE A 103 15.61 -0.57 -3.70
N GLY A 104 14.45 -1.21 -3.67
CA GLY A 104 13.24 -0.76 -4.32
C GLY A 104 12.80 -1.73 -5.41
N GLY A 105 11.55 -1.66 -5.80
CA GLY A 105 10.95 -2.55 -6.78
C GLY A 105 9.75 -3.33 -6.22
N ARG A 106 9.57 -3.38 -4.90
CA ARG A 106 8.35 -3.94 -4.30
C ARG A 106 7.14 -3.12 -4.71
N ILE A 107 6.00 -3.77 -4.83
CA ILE A 107 4.74 -3.12 -5.17
C ILE A 107 3.74 -3.39 -4.05
N TRP A 108 3.09 -2.33 -3.58
CA TRP A 108 1.91 -2.40 -2.74
C TRP A 108 0.68 -2.24 -3.62
N ARG A 109 -0.27 -3.18 -3.52
CA ARG A 109 -1.44 -3.22 -4.39
C ARG A 109 -2.69 -3.45 -3.57
N TYR A 110 -3.69 -2.60 -3.77
CA TYR A 110 -5.05 -2.78 -3.25
C TYR A 110 -5.99 -3.11 -4.39
N GLU A 111 -6.78 -4.15 -4.19
CA GLU A 111 -7.84 -4.57 -5.10
C GLU A 111 -9.15 -4.64 -4.32
N LEU A 112 -10.17 -3.99 -4.85
CA LEU A 112 -11.49 -3.87 -4.28
C LEU A 112 -12.50 -4.61 -5.15
N THR A 113 -13.14 -5.64 -4.58
CA THR A 113 -14.17 -6.42 -5.26
C THR A 113 -15.49 -6.18 -4.53
N PRO A 114 -16.43 -5.41 -5.14
CA PRO A 114 -17.76 -5.25 -4.58
C PRO A 114 -18.46 -6.60 -4.40
N GLN A 115 -19.08 -6.76 -3.24
CA GLN A 115 -19.87 -7.94 -2.89
C GLN A 115 -21.19 -7.49 -2.26
N ASP A 116 -22.11 -8.42 -2.05
CA ASP A 116 -23.37 -8.13 -1.37
C ASP A 116 -23.09 -7.63 0.06
N GLY A 117 -23.57 -6.42 0.37
CA GLY A 117 -23.42 -5.78 1.67
C GLY A 117 -22.07 -5.11 1.95
N GLY A 118 -21.15 -5.05 0.98
CA GLY A 118 -19.86 -4.39 1.18
C GLY A 118 -18.82 -4.65 0.08
N THR A 119 -17.58 -4.70 0.46
CA THR A 119 -16.45 -4.86 -0.46
C THR A 119 -15.41 -5.81 0.14
N LEU A 120 -14.98 -6.79 -0.65
CA LEU A 120 -13.77 -7.56 -0.32
C LEU A 120 -12.55 -6.73 -0.73
N VAL A 121 -11.72 -6.38 0.24
CA VAL A 121 -10.48 -5.65 0.04
C VAL A 121 -9.32 -6.62 0.15
N ARG A 122 -8.48 -6.65 -0.88
CA ARG A 122 -7.24 -7.43 -0.93
C ARG A 122 -6.06 -6.48 -0.94
N GLU A 123 -5.15 -6.62 0.00
CA GLU A 123 -3.86 -5.94 0.01
C GLU A 123 -2.77 -6.95 -0.29
N SER A 124 -1.84 -6.59 -1.19
CA SER A 124 -0.74 -7.45 -1.60
C SER A 124 0.59 -6.71 -1.52
N TRP A 125 1.61 -7.42 -1.05
CA TRP A 125 3.01 -7.03 -1.07
C TRP A 125 3.75 -7.93 -2.04
N ASP A 126 4.15 -7.36 -3.18
CA ASP A 126 4.77 -8.06 -4.29
C ASP A 126 6.25 -7.69 -4.40
N ILE A 127 7.13 -8.66 -4.21
CA ILE A 127 8.59 -8.47 -4.24
C ILE A 127 9.25 -9.03 -5.50
N ARG A 128 8.49 -9.38 -6.53
CA ARG A 128 9.05 -9.95 -7.77
C ARG A 128 9.99 -9.00 -8.50
N GLN A 129 9.80 -7.67 -8.34
CA GLN A 129 10.64 -6.64 -8.94
C GLN A 129 11.63 -6.02 -7.92
N GLU A 130 11.68 -6.55 -6.69
CA GLU A 130 12.60 -6.04 -5.68
C GLU A 130 14.05 -6.39 -6.04
N LYS A 131 14.94 -5.42 -5.85
CA LYS A 131 16.37 -5.57 -6.14
C LYS A 131 17.10 -6.44 -5.11
N ILE A 132 16.60 -6.44 -3.87
CA ILE A 132 17.11 -7.31 -2.83
C ILE A 132 16.66 -8.74 -3.09
N PRO A 133 17.55 -9.75 -3.04
CA PRO A 133 17.15 -11.14 -3.23
C PRO A 133 16.00 -11.56 -2.30
N ALA A 134 15.00 -12.21 -2.85
CA ALA A 134 13.78 -12.60 -2.11
C ALA A 134 14.08 -13.42 -0.84
N VAL A 135 15.16 -14.21 -0.85
CA VAL A 135 15.61 -14.98 0.32
C VAL A 135 15.96 -14.09 1.52
N MET A 136 16.47 -12.88 1.29
CA MET A 136 16.79 -11.92 2.35
C MET A 136 15.54 -11.24 2.90
N LEU A 137 14.44 -11.24 2.16
CA LEU A 137 13.17 -10.65 2.56
C LEU A 137 12.25 -11.65 3.28
N LYS A 138 12.58 -12.94 3.24
CA LYS A 138 11.80 -13.99 3.92
C LYS A 138 11.48 -13.68 5.41
N PRO A 139 12.44 -13.21 6.24
CA PRO A 139 12.13 -12.88 7.63
C PRO A 139 11.10 -11.77 7.80
N MET A 140 10.95 -10.89 6.80
CA MET A 140 9.99 -9.78 6.85
C MET A 140 8.56 -10.19 6.50
N ARG A 141 8.36 -11.36 5.88
CA ARG A 141 7.04 -11.78 5.37
C ARG A 141 5.96 -11.81 6.44
N LYS A 142 6.28 -12.41 7.61
CA LYS A 142 5.31 -12.49 8.69
C LYS A 142 4.92 -11.10 9.22
N SER A 143 5.91 -10.26 9.52
CA SER A 143 5.65 -8.91 10.02
C SER A 143 4.91 -8.04 8.99
N THR A 144 5.21 -8.19 7.71
CA THR A 144 4.50 -7.51 6.62
C THR A 144 3.04 -7.97 6.55
N ARG A 145 2.78 -9.27 6.63
CA ARG A 145 1.41 -9.82 6.66
C ARG A 145 0.63 -9.30 7.87
N ASP A 146 1.24 -9.30 9.04
CA ASP A 146 0.62 -8.80 10.27
C ASP A 146 0.31 -7.29 10.15
N ALA A 147 1.23 -6.52 9.56
CA ALA A 147 1.02 -5.09 9.28
C ALA A 147 -0.14 -4.86 8.30
N MET A 148 -0.21 -5.60 7.19
CA MET A 148 -1.31 -5.53 6.22
C MET A 148 -2.65 -5.87 6.88
N ALA A 149 -2.71 -6.92 7.69
CA ALA A 149 -3.94 -7.28 8.41
C ALA A 149 -4.39 -6.16 9.35
N THR A 150 -3.46 -5.49 10.02
CA THR A 150 -3.72 -4.34 10.87
C THR A 150 -4.18 -3.14 10.04
N THR A 151 -3.56 -2.89 8.89
CA THR A 151 -3.97 -1.84 7.93
C THR A 151 -5.42 -2.02 7.50
N LEU A 152 -5.80 -3.20 7.05
CA LEU A 152 -7.18 -3.47 6.64
C LEU A 152 -8.18 -3.34 7.81
N GLY A 153 -7.79 -3.70 9.04
CA GLY A 153 -8.60 -3.48 10.22
C GLY A 153 -8.81 -2.00 10.54
N ARG A 154 -7.78 -1.17 10.42
CA ARG A 154 -7.87 0.29 10.57
C ARG A 154 -8.68 0.93 9.46
N LEU A 155 -8.49 0.50 8.22
CA LEU A 155 -9.27 0.95 7.07
C LEU A 155 -10.77 0.74 7.31
N GLU A 156 -11.18 -0.41 7.83
CA GLU A 156 -12.57 -0.69 8.21
C GLU A 156 -13.08 0.30 9.26
N GLN A 157 -12.26 0.62 10.27
CA GLN A 157 -12.63 1.58 11.32
C GLN A 157 -12.73 3.01 10.81
N VAL A 158 -11.85 3.41 9.89
CA VAL A 158 -11.81 4.76 9.33
C VAL A 158 -12.99 5.00 8.39
N VAL A 159 -13.34 4.01 7.56
CA VAL A 159 -14.46 4.13 6.62
C VAL A 159 -15.83 4.10 7.31
N ALA A 160 -15.91 3.56 8.53
CA ALA A 160 -17.14 3.49 9.32
C ALA A 160 -17.48 4.81 10.07
N LYS A 161 -16.56 5.79 10.08
CA LYS A 161 -16.76 7.12 10.70
C LYS A 161 -17.43 8.08 9.76
#